data_bed04fc151168ae52e8197d83ad165db
#
_entry.id   bed04fc151168ae52e8197d83ad165db
#
_cell.length_a   1.000
_cell.length_b   1.000
_cell.length_c   1.000
_cell.angle_alpha   90.00
_cell.angle_beta   90.00
_cell.angle_gamma   90.00
#
_symmetry.space_group_name_H-M   'P 1'
#
loop_
_entity.id
_entity.type
_entity.pdbx_description
1 polymer ?
#
loop_
_entity_poly.entity_id
_entity_poly.type
_entity_poly.pdbx_seq_one_letter_code
_entity_poly.pdbx_strand_id
1 'polypeptide(L)'
;MSLENDYDLYDDEDEQSFGGQFSKPWEELTFADNFLFCKIMEEETICRQLLEILLPIKIERIEYLSTEKEFHPTYRGRSIRLDVFLKDSDRMFDIEIQTSGFRNLPMRARFYQGAIDASTTKTRAKFSTLKESYILFICKGDPFDCNIPVYTVKQTFYEKPDLLYDDRTHKVFYNCKAYEVADDEDLKGLMEFIQTNKATTDFSRTLEQNVKVAKQNTKWEDEYMYFCDVLEEEKDKVRKVAWKEGLAEGRTEGLNLGRAEGKAEGLAEGKAEGLNLGRTEGREESKKEIAKNMKTNGIELSVIADCTGLSKEEIVAL
;
A
#
# COMPACT_ATOMS: atom_id res chain seq x y z
N MET A 1 10.86 -7.91 -23.71
CA MET A 1 10.33 -8.44 -22.46
C MET A 1 10.74 -7.42 -21.40
N SER A 2 9.89 -6.41 -21.22
CA SER A 2 10.10 -5.31 -20.28
C SER A 2 9.95 -5.87 -18.87
N LEU A 3 10.96 -5.61 -18.04
CA LEU A 3 10.84 -5.75 -16.59
C LEU A 3 9.85 -4.66 -16.16
N GLU A 4 8.58 -5.01 -16.06
CA GLU A 4 7.58 -4.20 -15.36
C GLU A 4 8.04 -4.06 -13.90
N ASN A 5 8.06 -2.83 -13.45
CA ASN A 5 8.51 -2.44 -12.12
C ASN A 5 7.71 -3.18 -11.04
N ASP A 6 8.37 -4.07 -10.29
CA ASP A 6 7.84 -4.75 -9.11
C ASP A 6 7.66 -3.81 -7.89
N TYR A 7 7.61 -2.49 -8.09
CA TYR A 7 7.58 -1.49 -6.99
C TYR A 7 6.18 -1.00 -6.60
N ASP A 8 5.12 -1.40 -7.30
CA ASP A 8 3.72 -1.14 -6.89
C ASP A 8 3.23 -2.05 -5.73
N LEU A 9 4.15 -2.69 -4.99
CA LEU A 9 3.82 -3.71 -3.98
C LEU A 9 3.71 -3.19 -2.55
N TYR A 10 3.97 -1.93 -2.30
CA TYR A 10 3.69 -1.32 -1.00
C TYR A 10 2.40 -0.53 -1.12
N ASP A 11 1.29 -1.15 -0.67
CA ASP A 11 0.06 -0.41 -0.43
C ASP A 11 0.37 0.65 0.64
N ASP A 12 0.21 1.94 0.32
CA ASP A 12 0.47 3.09 1.22
C ASP A 12 -0.25 2.93 2.58
N GLU A 13 -1.28 2.08 2.65
CA GLU A 13 -2.03 1.78 3.87
C GLU A 13 -1.34 0.74 4.78
N ASP A 14 -0.55 -0.18 4.22
CA ASP A 14 0.27 -1.11 5.01
C ASP A 14 1.44 -0.36 5.68
N GLU A 15 1.99 0.68 5.03
CA GLU A 15 2.98 1.58 5.65
C GLU A 15 2.38 2.44 6.76
N GLN A 16 1.14 2.95 6.60
CA GLN A 16 0.45 3.70 7.65
C GLN A 16 0.10 2.82 8.85
N SER A 17 -0.22 1.56 8.66
CA SER A 17 -0.49 0.60 9.73
C SER A 17 0.77 0.30 10.56
N PHE A 18 1.94 0.14 9.93
CA PHE A 18 3.20 -0.09 10.63
C PHE A 18 3.83 1.21 11.16
N GLY A 19 3.87 2.26 10.35
CA GLY A 19 4.56 3.51 10.68
C GLY A 19 3.81 4.41 11.66
N GLY A 20 2.49 4.38 11.66
CA GLY A 20 1.66 5.18 12.57
C GLY A 20 1.63 4.66 14.01
N GLN A 21 1.88 3.37 14.21
CA GLN A 21 1.88 2.74 15.56
C GLN A 21 3.11 3.10 16.40
N PHE A 22 4.22 3.45 15.78
CA PHE A 22 5.50 3.73 16.47
C PHE A 22 5.88 5.22 16.48
N SER A 23 4.94 6.11 16.23
CA SER A 23 5.17 7.57 16.26
C SER A 23 4.69 8.23 17.54
N LYS A 24 4.13 7.46 18.49
CA LYS A 24 3.61 7.98 19.76
C LYS A 24 4.72 8.02 20.81
N PRO A 25 4.74 9.04 21.70
CA PRO A 25 5.54 9.01 22.92
C PRO A 25 5.22 7.78 23.77
N TRP A 26 6.22 7.26 24.48
CA TRP A 26 6.06 6.09 25.37
C TRP A 26 4.91 6.24 26.35
N GLU A 27 4.76 7.42 26.93
CA GLU A 27 3.73 7.73 27.93
C GLU A 27 2.30 7.67 27.33
N GLU A 28 2.15 7.85 26.04
CA GLU A 28 0.85 7.84 25.36
C GLU A 28 0.44 6.45 24.85
N LEU A 29 1.35 5.47 24.92
CA LEU A 29 1.03 4.11 24.49
C LEU A 29 -0.11 3.54 25.33
N THR A 30 -0.96 2.76 24.69
CA THR A 30 -2.10 2.06 25.29
C THR A 30 -1.98 0.56 25.04
N PHE A 31 -2.85 -0.23 25.62
CA PHE A 31 -2.94 -1.67 25.32
C PHE A 31 -3.16 -1.96 23.83
N ALA A 32 -3.83 -1.04 23.11
CA ALA A 32 -4.10 -1.20 21.67
C ALA A 32 -2.86 -0.94 20.79
N ASP A 33 -1.79 -0.38 21.35
CA ASP A 33 -0.54 -0.17 20.62
C ASP A 33 0.27 -1.47 20.59
N ASN A 34 0.68 -1.89 19.39
CA ASN A 34 1.26 -3.23 19.15
C ASN A 34 2.40 -3.59 20.11
N PHE A 35 3.33 -2.65 20.38
CA PHE A 35 4.46 -2.92 21.28
C PHE A 35 3.99 -3.34 22.69
N LEU A 36 3.10 -2.56 23.30
CA LEU A 36 2.59 -2.89 24.65
C LEU A 36 1.70 -4.13 24.63
N PHE A 37 0.91 -4.31 23.57
CA PHE A 37 0.12 -5.53 23.39
C PHE A 37 1.02 -6.76 23.38
N CYS A 38 2.06 -6.80 22.55
CA CYS A 38 2.99 -7.91 22.48
C CYS A 38 3.68 -8.17 23.82
N LYS A 39 4.18 -7.12 24.49
CA LYS A 39 4.85 -7.25 25.79
C LYS A 39 3.93 -7.78 26.90
N ILE A 40 2.67 -7.34 26.94
CA ILE A 40 1.71 -7.82 27.95
C ILE A 40 1.26 -9.25 27.63
N MET A 41 1.17 -9.61 26.34
CA MET A 41 0.81 -10.96 25.91
C MET A 41 1.93 -12.00 26.11
N GLU A 42 3.15 -11.61 26.45
CA GLU A 42 4.19 -12.53 26.92
C GLU A 42 3.82 -13.24 28.21
N GLU A 43 2.90 -12.65 29.01
CA GLU A 43 2.35 -13.27 30.23
C GLU A 43 1.31 -14.34 29.85
N GLU A 44 1.66 -15.61 30.04
CA GLU A 44 0.83 -16.76 29.63
C GLU A 44 -0.59 -16.72 30.22
N THR A 45 -0.74 -16.29 31.48
CA THR A 45 -2.04 -16.22 32.15
C THR A 45 -2.97 -15.18 31.54
N ILE A 46 -2.42 -14.04 31.15
CA ILE A 46 -3.15 -12.96 30.48
C ILE A 46 -3.52 -13.38 29.05
N CYS A 47 -2.56 -13.93 28.30
CA CYS A 47 -2.79 -14.41 26.95
C CYS A 47 -3.87 -15.50 26.90
N ARG A 48 -3.85 -16.45 27.85
CA ARG A 48 -4.87 -17.49 27.99
C ARG A 48 -6.25 -16.89 28.25
N GLN A 49 -6.36 -15.98 29.20
CA GLN A 49 -7.64 -15.36 29.56
C GLN A 49 -8.18 -14.52 28.39
N LEU A 50 -7.31 -13.79 27.67
CA LEU A 50 -7.71 -13.07 26.46
C LEU A 50 -8.34 -14.03 25.45
N LEU A 51 -7.68 -15.16 25.15
CA LEU A 51 -8.19 -16.15 24.19
C LEU A 51 -9.52 -16.74 24.62
N GLU A 52 -9.68 -17.05 25.90
CA GLU A 52 -10.94 -17.62 26.44
C GLU A 52 -12.10 -16.61 26.43
N ILE A 53 -11.81 -15.29 26.42
CA ILE A 53 -12.79 -14.23 26.20
C ILE A 53 -13.13 -14.09 24.71
N LEU A 54 -12.10 -14.14 23.83
CA LEU A 54 -12.30 -14.00 22.40
C LEU A 54 -13.02 -15.20 21.76
N LEU A 55 -12.77 -16.40 22.26
CA LEU A 55 -13.27 -17.65 21.67
C LEU A 55 -14.07 -18.48 22.68
N PRO A 56 -15.18 -19.10 22.28
CA PRO A 56 -15.96 -20.00 23.15
C PRO A 56 -15.26 -21.36 23.34
N ILE A 57 -13.96 -21.34 23.63
CA ILE A 57 -13.12 -22.53 23.80
C ILE A 57 -12.30 -22.40 25.09
N LYS A 58 -11.94 -23.53 25.68
CA LYS A 58 -11.04 -23.57 26.82
C LYS A 58 -9.61 -23.82 26.32
N ILE A 59 -8.66 -23.06 26.85
CA ILE A 59 -7.23 -23.24 26.59
C ILE A 59 -6.65 -24.08 27.72
N GLU A 60 -6.29 -25.33 27.41
CA GLU A 60 -5.79 -26.26 28.44
C GLU A 60 -4.35 -25.94 28.83
N ARG A 61 -3.48 -25.78 27.83
CA ARG A 61 -2.07 -25.55 28.05
C ARG A 61 -1.44 -24.82 26.87
N ILE A 62 -0.78 -23.71 27.16
CA ILE A 62 0.07 -23.04 26.16
C ILE A 62 1.41 -23.76 26.09
N GLU A 63 1.68 -24.48 24.99
CA GLU A 63 2.94 -25.20 24.79
C GLU A 63 4.04 -24.29 24.23
N TYR A 64 3.65 -23.23 23.51
CA TYR A 64 4.53 -22.28 22.87
C TYR A 64 3.83 -20.93 22.78
N LEU A 65 4.49 -19.90 23.23
CA LEU A 65 4.05 -18.50 23.12
C LEU A 65 5.22 -17.69 22.58
N SER A 66 4.99 -16.93 21.54
CA SER A 66 5.97 -16.00 20.96
C SER A 66 5.26 -14.74 20.49
N THR A 67 5.75 -13.62 20.91
CA THR A 67 5.36 -12.31 20.39
C THR A 67 6.28 -11.92 19.23
N GLU A 68 5.76 -11.16 18.28
CA GLU A 68 6.51 -10.72 17.09
C GLU A 68 7.18 -11.87 16.32
N LYS A 69 6.46 -12.99 16.16
CA LYS A 69 6.96 -14.17 15.46
C LYS A 69 7.13 -13.92 13.98
N GLU A 70 8.36 -14.03 13.48
CA GLU A 70 8.66 -13.93 12.07
C GLU A 70 8.56 -15.28 11.36
N PHE A 71 7.90 -15.29 10.21
CA PHE A 71 7.86 -16.41 9.27
C PHE A 71 8.41 -15.98 7.91
N HIS A 72 9.31 -16.78 7.37
CA HIS A 72 9.86 -16.60 6.04
C HIS A 72 9.42 -17.76 5.15
N PRO A 73 8.25 -17.69 4.50
CA PRO A 73 7.70 -18.80 3.71
C PRO A 73 8.61 -19.23 2.56
N THR A 74 9.37 -18.28 1.98
CA THR A 74 10.38 -18.54 0.94
C THR A 74 11.54 -17.57 1.07
N TYR A 75 12.73 -17.95 0.55
CA TYR A 75 13.95 -17.12 0.59
C TYR A 75 13.81 -15.73 -0.08
N ARG A 76 12.87 -15.56 -1.01
CA ARG A 76 12.58 -14.29 -1.72
C ARG A 76 11.13 -13.82 -1.54
N GLY A 77 10.36 -14.49 -0.71
CA GLY A 77 8.96 -14.12 -0.46
C GLY A 77 8.85 -13.06 0.64
N ARG A 78 7.68 -12.42 0.68
CA ARG A 78 7.32 -11.50 1.76
C ARG A 78 7.41 -12.24 3.10
N SER A 79 8.18 -11.71 4.04
CA SER A 79 8.17 -12.16 5.43
C SER A 79 6.89 -11.71 6.12
N ILE A 80 6.49 -12.45 7.14
CA ILE A 80 5.35 -12.10 7.99
C ILE A 80 5.86 -12.00 9.41
N ARG A 81 5.41 -10.99 10.12
CA ARG A 81 5.53 -10.90 11.57
C ARG A 81 4.15 -10.99 12.16
N LEU A 82 3.92 -11.99 13.01
CA LEU A 82 2.68 -12.15 13.77
C LEU A 82 2.85 -11.49 15.13
N ASP A 83 1.83 -10.76 15.58
CA ASP A 83 1.88 -10.04 16.84
C ASP A 83 1.99 -11.01 18.02
N VAL A 84 1.09 -11.95 18.11
CA VAL A 84 1.12 -13.01 19.15
C VAL A 84 0.79 -14.36 18.53
N PHE A 85 1.78 -15.24 18.48
CA PHE A 85 1.62 -16.60 17.98
C PHE A 85 1.74 -17.60 19.12
N LEU A 86 0.78 -18.48 19.27
CA LEU A 86 0.81 -19.50 20.30
C LEU A 86 0.28 -20.85 19.82
N LYS A 87 0.64 -21.88 20.55
CA LYS A 87 0.23 -23.26 20.31
C LYS A 87 -0.34 -23.86 21.61
N ASP A 88 -1.52 -24.44 21.49
CA ASP A 88 -2.16 -25.24 22.53
C ASP A 88 -2.50 -26.62 21.95
N SER A 89 -1.79 -27.66 22.41
CA SER A 89 -1.99 -29.04 21.95
C SER A 89 -2.00 -29.16 20.40
N ASP A 90 -3.18 -29.39 19.81
CA ASP A 90 -3.36 -29.52 18.37
C ASP A 90 -3.86 -28.24 17.68
N ARG A 91 -3.93 -27.13 18.41
CA ARG A 91 -4.43 -25.85 17.92
C ARG A 91 -3.31 -24.80 17.82
N MET A 92 -3.43 -23.91 16.87
CA MET A 92 -2.54 -22.77 16.67
C MET A 92 -3.35 -21.49 16.65
N PHE A 93 -2.84 -20.43 17.27
CA PHE A 93 -3.50 -19.15 17.35
C PHE A 93 -2.55 -18.06 16.93
N ASP A 94 -3.07 -17.16 16.13
CA ASP A 94 -2.46 -15.91 15.73
C ASP A 94 -3.39 -14.78 16.16
N ILE A 95 -2.94 -13.89 17.03
CA ILE A 95 -3.72 -12.79 17.56
C ILE A 95 -3.06 -11.50 17.12
N GLU A 96 -3.77 -10.74 16.32
CA GLU A 96 -3.33 -9.48 15.73
C GLU A 96 -4.13 -8.31 16.31
N ILE A 97 -3.46 -7.23 16.70
CA ILE A 97 -4.12 -6.00 17.11
C ILE A 97 -3.97 -4.94 16.00
N GLN A 98 -5.10 -4.34 15.58
CA GLN A 98 -5.12 -3.40 14.48
C GLN A 98 -5.77 -2.08 14.89
N THR A 99 -5.02 -1.00 14.81
CA THR A 99 -5.53 0.36 15.09
C THR A 99 -5.95 1.12 13.84
N SER A 100 -5.45 0.69 12.65
CA SER A 100 -5.73 1.27 11.33
C SER A 100 -5.49 0.23 10.22
N GLY A 101 -5.73 0.56 8.96
CA GLY A 101 -5.38 -0.29 7.83
C GLY A 101 -6.26 -1.55 7.67
N PHE A 102 -7.60 -1.40 7.72
CA PHE A 102 -8.53 -2.55 7.75
C PHE A 102 -8.87 -3.15 6.38
N ARG A 103 -8.54 -2.50 5.27
CA ARG A 103 -9.01 -2.88 3.92
C ARG A 103 -8.61 -4.28 3.48
N ASN A 104 -7.39 -4.69 3.78
CA ASN A 104 -6.81 -5.93 3.26
C ASN A 104 -6.81 -7.09 4.27
N LEU A 105 -7.54 -6.97 5.38
CA LEU A 105 -7.53 -7.99 6.44
C LEU A 105 -7.93 -9.39 5.96
N PRO A 106 -8.93 -9.60 5.09
CA PRO A 106 -9.24 -10.93 4.59
C PRO A 106 -8.09 -11.56 3.78
N MET A 107 -7.36 -10.76 3.00
CA MET A 107 -6.20 -11.23 2.25
C MET A 107 -5.00 -11.49 3.16
N ARG A 108 -4.77 -10.63 4.17
CA ARG A 108 -3.76 -10.85 5.21
C ARG A 108 -4.05 -12.14 5.98
N ALA A 109 -5.28 -12.35 6.45
CA ALA A 109 -5.68 -13.57 7.15
C ALA A 109 -5.42 -14.84 6.32
N ARG A 110 -5.70 -14.80 5.01
CA ARG A 110 -5.38 -15.90 4.09
C ARG A 110 -3.88 -16.14 3.98
N PHE A 111 -3.11 -15.07 3.86
CA PHE A 111 -1.65 -15.15 3.71
C PHE A 111 -0.98 -15.66 5.00
N TYR A 112 -1.42 -15.19 6.16
CA TYR A 112 -0.96 -15.65 7.48
C TYR A 112 -1.25 -17.13 7.69
N GLN A 113 -2.47 -17.58 7.34
CA GLN A 113 -2.82 -18.99 7.38
C GLN A 113 -1.85 -19.84 6.57
N GLY A 114 -1.58 -19.46 5.31
CA GLY A 114 -0.65 -20.20 4.45
C GLY A 114 0.78 -20.24 5.00
N ALA A 115 1.24 -19.16 5.63
CA ALA A 115 2.56 -19.10 6.24
C ALA A 115 2.66 -19.96 7.49
N ILE A 116 1.66 -19.96 8.35
CA ILE A 116 1.56 -20.83 9.53
C ILE A 116 1.62 -22.30 9.08
N ASP A 117 0.79 -22.69 8.13
CA ASP A 117 0.74 -24.07 7.62
C ASP A 117 2.09 -24.50 7.01
N ALA A 118 2.68 -23.65 6.16
CA ALA A 118 3.96 -23.93 5.53
C ALA A 118 5.12 -24.04 6.53
N SER A 119 5.13 -23.20 7.57
CA SER A 119 6.23 -23.12 8.54
C SER A 119 6.13 -24.17 9.64
N THR A 120 4.94 -24.66 9.94
CA THR A 120 4.68 -25.60 11.03
C THR A 120 4.57 -27.04 10.54
N THR A 121 4.41 -27.27 9.24
CA THR A 121 4.26 -28.59 8.64
C THR A 121 5.62 -29.15 8.23
N LYS A 122 5.96 -30.34 8.73
CA LYS A 122 7.22 -31.01 8.37
C LYS A 122 7.22 -31.47 6.91
N THR A 123 8.38 -31.43 6.28
CA THR A 123 8.57 -32.00 4.93
C THR A 123 8.06 -33.43 4.86
N ARG A 124 7.21 -33.72 3.86
CA ARG A 124 6.56 -35.02 3.65
C ARG A 124 5.50 -35.42 4.72
N ALA A 125 5.05 -34.49 5.55
CA ALA A 125 3.93 -34.75 6.45
C ALA A 125 2.63 -34.98 5.63
N LYS A 126 1.71 -35.77 6.19
CA LYS A 126 0.38 -35.94 5.59
C LYS A 126 -0.47 -34.67 5.82
N PHE A 127 -1.31 -34.27 4.89
CA PHE A 127 -2.22 -33.13 5.07
C PHE A 127 -3.14 -33.28 6.30
N SER A 128 -3.47 -34.53 6.69
CA SER A 128 -4.24 -34.80 7.91
C SER A 128 -3.54 -34.40 9.21
N THR A 129 -2.26 -34.02 9.15
CA THR A 129 -1.48 -33.53 10.31
C THR A 129 -1.49 -32.01 10.43
N LEU A 130 -2.12 -31.30 9.47
CA LEU A 130 -2.37 -29.88 9.61
C LEU A 130 -3.18 -29.60 10.88
N LYS A 131 -2.73 -28.63 11.64
CA LYS A 131 -3.35 -28.26 12.93
C LYS A 131 -4.60 -27.42 12.70
N GLU A 132 -5.50 -27.47 13.63
CA GLU A 132 -6.55 -26.49 13.72
C GLU A 132 -5.94 -25.11 14.01
N SER A 133 -6.39 -24.07 13.30
CA SER A 133 -5.76 -22.76 13.39
C SER A 133 -6.78 -21.63 13.46
N TYR A 134 -6.48 -20.66 14.28
CA TYR A 134 -7.29 -19.49 14.54
C TYR A 134 -6.50 -18.24 14.23
N ILE A 135 -7.00 -17.41 13.34
CA ILE A 135 -6.45 -16.09 13.04
C ILE A 135 -7.46 -15.05 13.53
N LEU A 136 -7.06 -14.28 14.52
CA LEU A 136 -7.90 -13.38 15.29
C LEU A 136 -7.39 -11.96 15.11
N PHE A 137 -8.20 -11.10 14.50
CA PHE A 137 -7.90 -9.67 14.37
C PHE A 137 -8.73 -8.87 15.37
N ILE A 138 -8.09 -8.18 16.28
CA ILE A 138 -8.71 -7.25 17.21
C ILE A 138 -8.59 -5.85 16.61
N CYS A 139 -9.68 -5.34 16.04
CA CYS A 139 -9.70 -4.10 15.30
C CYS A 139 -10.27 -2.96 16.16
N LYS A 140 -9.51 -1.88 16.34
CA LYS A 140 -9.99 -0.67 17.00
C LYS A 140 -11.11 0.03 16.22
N GLY A 141 -11.13 -0.08 14.87
CA GLY A 141 -12.20 0.37 14.00
C GLY A 141 -13.05 -0.78 13.45
N ASP A 142 -14.08 -0.45 12.67
CA ASP A 142 -14.91 -1.46 12.00
C ASP A 142 -14.26 -1.90 10.68
N PRO A 143 -13.80 -3.15 10.58
CA PRO A 143 -13.09 -3.62 9.38
C PRO A 143 -14.00 -3.82 8.15
N PHE A 144 -15.33 -3.85 8.34
CA PHE A 144 -16.30 -4.15 7.27
C PHE A 144 -17.48 -3.17 7.21
N ASP A 145 -17.47 -2.10 8.00
CA ASP A 145 -18.45 -1.02 8.02
C ASP A 145 -19.91 -1.48 8.24
N CYS A 146 -20.11 -2.61 8.96
CA CYS A 146 -21.43 -3.18 9.23
C CYS A 146 -21.89 -3.03 10.69
N ASN A 147 -21.09 -2.42 11.55
CA ASN A 147 -21.36 -2.22 12.98
C ASN A 147 -21.71 -3.52 13.76
N ILE A 148 -21.06 -4.62 13.37
CA ILE A 148 -21.18 -5.92 14.03
C ILE A 148 -19.98 -6.08 14.98
N PRO A 149 -20.15 -6.51 16.23
CA PRO A 149 -19.04 -6.60 17.18
C PRO A 149 -18.06 -7.74 16.86
N VAL A 150 -18.54 -8.84 16.29
CA VAL A 150 -17.71 -10.01 15.95
C VAL A 150 -18.10 -10.53 14.56
N TYR A 151 -17.14 -10.54 13.66
CA TYR A 151 -17.28 -11.13 12.33
C TYR A 151 -16.57 -12.48 12.30
N THR A 152 -17.32 -13.55 12.26
CA THR A 152 -16.78 -14.92 12.12
C THR A 152 -16.94 -15.40 10.68
N VAL A 153 -15.83 -15.79 10.05
CA VAL A 153 -15.84 -16.32 8.69
C VAL A 153 -16.35 -17.75 8.72
N LYS A 154 -17.41 -18.00 7.95
CA LYS A 154 -17.97 -19.33 7.75
C LYS A 154 -17.73 -19.76 6.30
N GLN A 155 -17.09 -20.90 6.11
CA GLN A 155 -16.86 -21.48 4.79
C GLN A 155 -17.90 -22.58 4.53
N THR A 156 -18.56 -22.52 3.37
CA THR A 156 -19.61 -23.47 2.97
C THR A 156 -19.51 -23.74 1.47
N PHE A 157 -20.19 -24.80 1.00
CA PHE A 157 -20.33 -25.06 -0.42
C PHE A 157 -21.45 -24.20 -1.02
N TYR A 158 -21.21 -23.61 -2.18
CA TYR A 158 -22.21 -22.77 -2.86
C TYR A 158 -23.51 -23.54 -3.15
N GLU A 159 -23.40 -24.81 -3.59
CA GLU A 159 -24.53 -25.68 -3.92
C GLU A 159 -25.27 -26.19 -2.66
N LYS A 160 -24.65 -26.11 -1.50
CA LYS A 160 -25.20 -26.56 -0.21
C LYS A 160 -24.73 -25.72 0.95
N PRO A 161 -25.31 -24.53 1.15
CA PRO A 161 -24.85 -23.56 2.16
C PRO A 161 -24.90 -24.05 3.61
N ASP A 162 -25.69 -25.09 3.91
CA ASP A 162 -25.78 -25.71 5.24
C ASP A 162 -24.64 -26.71 5.51
N LEU A 163 -23.87 -27.10 4.48
CA LEU A 163 -22.73 -27.97 4.61
C LEU A 163 -21.47 -27.14 4.83
N LEU A 164 -20.84 -27.30 5.99
CA LEU A 164 -19.56 -26.65 6.28
C LEU A 164 -18.43 -27.24 5.45
N TYR A 165 -17.58 -26.37 4.91
CA TYR A 165 -16.28 -26.74 4.39
C TYR A 165 -15.29 -26.66 5.57
N ASP A 166 -15.12 -27.81 6.24
CA ASP A 166 -14.28 -27.91 7.43
C ASP A 166 -12.82 -28.21 7.05
N ASP A 167 -12.05 -27.17 6.84
CA ASP A 167 -10.59 -27.22 6.64
C ASP A 167 -9.81 -26.95 7.93
N ARG A 168 -10.50 -26.84 9.08
CA ARG A 168 -9.96 -26.51 10.40
C ARG A 168 -9.27 -25.15 10.47
N THR A 169 -9.69 -24.21 9.61
CA THR A 169 -9.20 -22.83 9.68
C THR A 169 -10.31 -21.89 10.14
N HIS A 170 -10.01 -21.09 11.16
CA HIS A 170 -10.94 -20.15 11.74
C HIS A 170 -10.40 -18.73 11.61
N LYS A 171 -11.23 -17.80 11.15
CA LYS A 171 -10.89 -16.39 11.02
C LYS A 171 -11.96 -15.57 11.69
N VAL A 172 -11.56 -14.76 12.67
CA VAL A 172 -12.47 -13.91 13.44
C VAL A 172 -11.93 -12.49 13.51
N PHE A 173 -12.81 -11.53 13.29
CA PHE A 173 -12.47 -10.11 13.36
C PHE A 173 -13.36 -9.46 14.42
N TYR A 174 -12.74 -8.87 15.43
CA TYR A 174 -13.40 -8.17 16.52
C TYR A 174 -13.42 -6.68 16.23
N ASN A 175 -14.60 -6.09 16.20
CA ASN A 175 -14.81 -4.65 15.99
C ASN A 175 -14.99 -3.94 17.31
N CYS A 176 -13.91 -3.43 17.89
CA CYS A 176 -13.97 -2.76 19.19
C CYS A 176 -14.82 -1.48 19.19
N LYS A 177 -15.05 -0.86 18.01
CA LYS A 177 -15.93 0.29 17.88
C LYS A 177 -17.40 -0.06 18.20
N ALA A 178 -17.79 -1.32 17.99
CA ALA A 178 -19.14 -1.82 18.24
C ALA A 178 -19.30 -2.50 19.62
N TYR A 179 -18.44 -2.19 20.60
CA TYR A 179 -18.45 -2.83 21.92
C TYR A 179 -19.81 -2.73 22.64
N GLU A 180 -20.56 -1.64 22.45
CA GLU A 180 -21.83 -1.41 23.12
C GLU A 180 -22.90 -2.46 22.81
N VAL A 181 -22.83 -3.05 21.61
CA VAL A 181 -23.78 -4.06 21.11
C VAL A 181 -23.25 -5.50 21.25
N ALA A 182 -22.13 -5.70 21.91
CA ALA A 182 -21.63 -7.04 22.22
C ALA A 182 -22.48 -7.68 23.34
N ASP A 183 -22.87 -8.94 23.16
CA ASP A 183 -23.74 -9.68 24.08
C ASP A 183 -22.99 -10.21 25.29
N ASP A 184 -21.73 -10.61 25.15
CA ASP A 184 -20.88 -11.13 26.22
C ASP A 184 -20.22 -9.98 26.98
N GLU A 185 -20.40 -9.94 28.31
CA GLU A 185 -19.93 -8.84 29.16
C GLU A 185 -18.39 -8.76 29.26
N ASP A 186 -17.70 -9.91 29.26
CA ASP A 186 -16.23 -9.93 29.32
C ASP A 186 -15.64 -9.47 27.99
N LEU A 187 -16.20 -9.93 26.88
CA LEU A 187 -15.83 -9.46 25.54
C LEU A 187 -16.13 -7.97 25.38
N LYS A 188 -17.30 -7.52 25.81
CA LYS A 188 -17.68 -6.11 25.79
C LYS A 188 -16.69 -5.26 26.57
N GLY A 189 -16.35 -5.65 27.80
CA GLY A 189 -15.40 -4.92 28.63
C GLY A 189 -13.97 -4.91 28.07
N LEU A 190 -13.55 -5.99 27.41
CA LEU A 190 -12.28 -6.02 26.68
C LEU A 190 -12.29 -5.04 25.47
N MET A 191 -13.32 -5.09 24.65
CA MET A 191 -13.46 -4.22 23.48
C MET A 191 -13.60 -2.75 23.89
N GLU A 192 -14.37 -2.44 24.96
CA GLU A 192 -14.47 -1.10 25.52
C GLU A 192 -13.09 -0.59 25.97
N PHE A 193 -12.33 -1.43 26.67
CA PHE A 193 -10.99 -1.07 27.12
C PHE A 193 -10.05 -0.76 25.95
N ILE A 194 -10.04 -1.59 24.92
CA ILE A 194 -9.23 -1.35 23.70
C ILE A 194 -9.64 -0.06 22.99
N GLN A 195 -10.95 0.20 22.93
CA GLN A 195 -11.48 1.37 22.23
C GLN A 195 -11.26 2.68 22.99
N THR A 196 -11.48 2.67 24.29
CA THR A 196 -11.61 3.89 25.11
C THR A 196 -10.56 4.02 26.22
N ASN A 197 -9.77 2.97 26.48
CA ASN A 197 -8.87 2.82 27.64
C ASN A 197 -9.62 2.82 28.99
N LYS A 198 -10.93 2.55 29.03
CA LYS A 198 -11.72 2.50 30.24
C LYS A 198 -11.95 1.05 30.67
N ALA A 199 -11.42 0.69 31.82
CA ALA A 199 -11.57 -0.66 32.37
C ALA A 199 -12.87 -0.79 33.14
N THR A 200 -13.74 -1.72 32.74
CA THR A 200 -15.08 -1.95 33.31
C THR A 200 -15.25 -3.34 33.91
N THR A 201 -14.53 -4.34 33.40
CA THR A 201 -14.53 -5.73 33.89
C THR A 201 -13.25 -6.05 34.68
N ASP A 202 -13.22 -7.18 35.36
CA ASP A 202 -12.04 -7.61 36.12
C ASP A 202 -10.84 -7.86 35.20
N PHE A 203 -11.06 -8.44 34.03
CA PHE A 203 -10.00 -8.65 33.07
C PHE A 203 -9.47 -7.34 32.51
N SER A 204 -10.34 -6.41 32.12
CA SER A 204 -9.90 -5.10 31.63
C SER A 204 -9.16 -4.28 32.71
N ARG A 205 -9.54 -4.41 34.01
CA ARG A 205 -8.76 -3.84 35.13
C ARG A 205 -7.38 -4.48 35.25
N THR A 206 -7.29 -5.80 35.05
CA THR A 206 -6.01 -6.50 35.02
C THR A 206 -5.12 -5.98 33.89
N LEU A 207 -5.67 -5.82 32.68
CA LEU A 207 -4.94 -5.24 31.56
C LEU A 207 -4.49 -3.80 31.84
N GLU A 208 -5.37 -2.96 32.38
CA GLU A 208 -5.02 -1.59 32.77
C GLU A 208 -3.86 -1.55 33.76
N GLN A 209 -3.87 -2.43 34.77
CA GLN A 209 -2.77 -2.53 35.72
C GLN A 209 -1.47 -2.98 35.06
N ASN A 210 -1.53 -3.94 34.13
CA ASN A 210 -0.35 -4.40 33.39
C ASN A 210 0.22 -3.30 32.49
N VAL A 211 -0.62 -2.50 31.85
CA VAL A 211 -0.18 -1.31 31.09
C VAL A 211 0.55 -0.32 32.01
N LYS A 212 0.02 -0.06 33.23
CA LYS A 212 0.67 0.82 34.20
C LYS A 212 2.03 0.29 34.66
N VAL A 213 2.14 -1.01 34.89
CA VAL A 213 3.41 -1.68 35.25
C VAL A 213 4.39 -1.65 34.08
N ALA A 214 3.91 -1.96 32.87
CA ALA A 214 4.71 -1.93 31.65
C ALA A 214 5.36 -0.55 31.44
N LYS A 215 4.60 0.52 31.63
CA LYS A 215 5.11 1.91 31.50
C LYS A 215 6.16 2.31 32.53
N GLN A 216 6.30 1.58 33.61
CA GLN A 216 7.37 1.78 34.60
C GLN A 216 8.65 0.98 34.28
N ASN A 217 8.60 0.15 33.24
CA ASN A 217 9.71 -0.70 32.84
C ASN A 217 10.66 0.07 31.90
N THR A 218 11.71 0.63 32.44
CA THR A 218 12.71 1.39 31.69
C THR A 218 13.40 0.60 30.57
N LYS A 219 13.53 -0.72 30.74
CA LYS A 219 14.12 -1.56 29.67
C LYS A 219 13.19 -1.65 28.44
N TRP A 220 11.88 -1.73 28.68
CA TRP A 220 10.88 -1.76 27.60
C TRP A 220 10.76 -0.38 26.95
N GLU A 221 10.90 0.68 27.71
CA GLU A 221 10.97 2.04 27.19
C GLU A 221 12.20 2.21 26.27
N ASP A 222 13.39 1.81 26.73
CA ASP A 222 14.61 1.85 25.93
C ASP A 222 14.48 1.00 24.65
N GLU A 223 13.89 -0.19 24.74
CA GLU A 223 13.63 -1.09 23.62
C GLU A 223 12.66 -0.46 22.61
N TYR A 224 11.60 0.18 23.09
CA TYR A 224 10.64 0.89 22.26
C TYR A 224 11.28 2.08 21.53
N MET A 225 12.06 2.89 22.24
CA MET A 225 12.77 4.03 21.65
C MET A 225 13.74 3.58 20.58
N TYR A 226 14.55 2.54 20.85
CA TYR A 226 15.45 1.95 19.85
C TYR A 226 14.69 1.46 18.61
N PHE A 227 13.55 0.84 18.81
CA PHE A 227 12.71 0.36 17.72
C PHE A 227 12.16 1.52 16.87
N CYS A 228 11.73 2.61 17.52
CA CYS A 228 11.31 3.83 16.83
C CYS A 228 12.45 4.42 15.97
N ASP A 229 13.66 4.49 16.50
CA ASP A 229 14.82 5.01 15.78
C ASP A 229 15.15 4.17 14.54
N VAL A 230 15.12 2.82 14.66
CA VAL A 230 15.34 1.90 13.54
C VAL A 230 14.28 2.09 12.44
N LEU A 231 13.00 2.22 12.83
CA LEU A 231 11.93 2.46 11.87
C LEU A 231 12.05 3.82 11.17
N GLU A 232 12.45 4.86 11.88
CA GLU A 232 12.68 6.19 11.28
C GLU A 232 13.82 6.12 10.25
N GLU A 233 14.92 5.43 10.57
CA GLU A 233 16.02 5.20 9.63
C GLU A 233 15.57 4.43 8.36
N GLU A 234 14.76 3.39 8.53
CA GLU A 234 14.23 2.63 7.38
C GLU A 234 13.29 3.49 6.52
N LYS A 235 12.39 4.25 7.12
CA LYS A 235 11.53 5.21 6.42
C LYS A 235 12.35 6.24 5.64
N ASP A 236 13.43 6.76 6.24
CA ASP A 236 14.30 7.70 5.57
C ASP A 236 15.05 7.09 4.38
N LYS A 237 15.44 5.82 4.46
CA LYS A 237 16.04 5.09 3.34
C LYS A 237 15.04 4.95 2.18
N VAL A 238 13.81 4.51 2.46
CA VAL A 238 12.74 4.38 1.46
C VAL A 238 12.42 5.74 0.84
N ARG A 239 12.25 6.78 1.65
CA ARG A 239 11.98 8.15 1.18
C ARG A 239 13.09 8.68 0.27
N LYS A 240 14.37 8.42 0.60
CA LYS A 240 15.51 8.80 -0.24
C LYS A 240 15.55 8.05 -1.57
N VAL A 241 15.17 6.78 -1.59
CA VAL A 241 15.09 5.98 -2.84
C VAL A 241 13.96 6.52 -3.71
N ALA A 242 12.74 6.62 -3.18
CA ALA A 242 11.58 7.14 -3.91
C ALA A 242 11.82 8.57 -4.45
N TRP A 243 12.47 9.43 -3.67
CA TRP A 243 12.82 10.78 -4.14
C TRP A 243 13.80 10.76 -5.33
N LYS A 244 14.82 9.87 -5.29
CA LYS A 244 15.78 9.74 -6.40
C LYS A 244 15.12 9.20 -7.67
N GLU A 245 14.23 8.23 -7.52
CA GLU A 245 13.47 7.64 -8.63
C GLU A 245 12.53 8.66 -9.24
N GLY A 246 11.72 9.34 -8.46
CA GLY A 246 10.84 10.40 -8.94
C GLY A 246 11.58 11.55 -9.62
N LEU A 247 12.79 11.92 -9.12
CA LEU A 247 13.63 12.92 -9.77
C LEU A 247 14.16 12.42 -11.14
N ALA A 248 14.55 11.16 -11.25
CA ALA A 248 15.03 10.56 -12.49
C ALA A 248 13.93 10.44 -13.53
N GLU A 249 12.73 10.01 -13.13
CA GLU A 249 11.55 9.94 -13.98
C GLU A 249 11.10 11.31 -14.47
N GLY A 250 10.92 12.27 -13.57
CA GLY A 250 10.54 13.63 -13.92
C GLY A 250 11.55 14.31 -14.87
N ARG A 251 12.87 14.04 -14.69
CA ARG A 251 13.90 14.51 -15.61
C ARG A 251 13.76 13.88 -17.00
N THR A 252 13.48 12.58 -17.05
CA THR A 252 13.32 11.84 -18.32
C THR A 252 12.07 12.29 -19.07
N GLU A 253 10.94 12.44 -18.36
CA GLU A 253 9.70 12.96 -18.93
C GLU A 253 9.86 14.40 -19.44
N GLY A 254 10.43 15.29 -18.62
CA GLY A 254 10.68 16.68 -19.01
C GLY A 254 11.57 16.80 -20.23
N LEU A 255 12.60 15.94 -20.34
CA LEU A 255 13.50 15.93 -21.51
C LEU A 255 12.78 15.43 -22.77
N ASN A 256 11.93 14.41 -22.63
CA ASN A 256 11.15 13.87 -23.75
C ASN A 256 10.09 14.86 -24.22
N LEU A 257 9.39 15.50 -23.30
CA LEU A 257 8.38 16.52 -23.60
C LEU A 257 9.02 17.72 -24.29
N GLY A 258 10.10 18.28 -23.75
CA GLY A 258 10.80 19.41 -24.33
C GLY A 258 11.39 19.12 -25.73
N ARG A 259 11.88 17.87 -25.95
CA ARG A 259 12.31 17.45 -27.30
C ARG A 259 11.14 17.34 -28.28
N ALA A 260 9.98 16.84 -27.85
CA ALA A 260 8.81 16.72 -28.72
C ALA A 260 8.27 18.10 -29.10
N GLU A 261 8.15 19.00 -28.12
CA GLU A 261 7.70 20.38 -28.32
C GLU A 261 8.65 21.16 -29.24
N GLY A 262 9.95 21.17 -28.94
CA GLY A 262 10.94 21.88 -29.76
C GLY A 262 11.03 21.34 -31.20
N LYS A 263 10.83 20.01 -31.40
CA LYS A 263 10.76 19.43 -32.75
C LYS A 263 9.48 19.85 -33.48
N ALA A 264 8.35 19.94 -32.80
CA ALA A 264 7.09 20.39 -33.39
C ALA A 264 7.13 21.88 -33.75
N GLU A 265 7.66 22.72 -32.88
CA GLU A 265 7.86 24.16 -33.15
C GLU A 265 8.81 24.40 -34.30
N GLY A 266 10.01 23.79 -34.27
CA GLY A 266 10.99 23.95 -35.38
C GLY A 266 10.49 23.43 -36.73
N LEU A 267 9.66 22.36 -36.73
CA LEU A 267 9.02 21.88 -37.96
C LEU A 267 7.96 22.86 -38.48
N ALA A 268 7.17 23.45 -37.58
CA ALA A 268 6.15 24.45 -37.94
C ALA A 268 6.78 25.74 -38.47
N GLU A 269 7.81 26.27 -37.82
CA GLU A 269 8.57 27.44 -38.25
C GLU A 269 9.26 27.22 -39.61
N GLY A 270 10.01 26.12 -39.74
CA GLY A 270 10.70 25.80 -41.01
C GLY A 270 9.74 25.59 -42.16
N LYS A 271 8.55 25.01 -41.92
CA LYS A 271 7.51 24.87 -42.92
C LYS A 271 6.90 26.23 -43.32
N ALA A 272 6.69 27.13 -42.38
CA ALA A 272 6.17 28.47 -42.63
C ALA A 272 7.18 29.33 -43.40
N GLU A 273 8.46 29.30 -43.02
CA GLU A 273 9.54 30.00 -43.73
C GLU A 273 9.74 29.44 -45.17
N GLY A 274 9.82 28.12 -45.31
CA GLY A 274 9.93 27.50 -46.62
C GLY A 274 8.77 27.82 -47.56
N LEU A 275 7.53 27.85 -47.04
CA LEU A 275 6.36 28.23 -47.81
C LEU A 275 6.40 29.71 -48.24
N ASN A 276 6.83 30.61 -47.37
CA ASN A 276 6.95 32.03 -47.67
C ASN A 276 8.07 32.30 -48.71
N LEU A 277 9.21 31.64 -48.52
CA LEU A 277 10.34 31.76 -49.47
C LEU A 277 9.95 31.25 -50.87
N GLY A 278 9.42 30.01 -50.94
CA GLY A 278 8.98 29.43 -52.20
C GLY A 278 7.88 30.23 -52.91
N ARG A 279 6.99 30.87 -52.14
CA ARG A 279 5.94 31.75 -52.68
C ARG A 279 6.50 33.06 -53.23
N THR A 280 7.54 33.61 -52.61
CA THR A 280 8.24 34.83 -53.09
C THR A 280 9.05 34.55 -54.33
N GLU A 281 9.86 33.49 -54.31
CA GLU A 281 10.67 33.06 -55.44
C GLU A 281 9.81 32.70 -56.67
N GLY A 282 8.76 31.86 -56.48
CA GLY A 282 7.84 31.50 -57.54
C GLY A 282 7.10 32.70 -58.16
N ARG A 283 6.79 33.71 -57.34
CA ARG A 283 6.18 34.96 -57.81
C ARG A 283 7.15 35.78 -58.67
N GLU A 284 8.42 35.87 -58.28
CA GLU A 284 9.44 36.58 -59.07
C GLU A 284 9.80 35.84 -60.34
N GLU A 285 9.88 34.51 -60.31
CA GLU A 285 10.08 33.71 -61.53
C GLU A 285 8.93 33.85 -62.53
N SER A 286 7.66 33.79 -62.03
CA SER A 286 6.46 33.99 -62.83
C SER A 286 6.45 35.38 -63.51
N LYS A 287 6.82 36.44 -62.77
CA LYS A 287 6.92 37.81 -63.33
C LYS A 287 7.95 37.87 -64.47
N LYS A 288 9.13 37.24 -64.30
CA LYS A 288 10.17 37.19 -65.31
C LYS A 288 9.73 36.42 -66.56
N GLU A 289 9.04 35.28 -66.35
CA GLU A 289 8.52 34.46 -67.44
C GLU A 289 7.45 35.19 -68.24
N ILE A 290 6.47 35.87 -67.51
CA ILE A 290 5.45 36.69 -68.15
C ILE A 290 6.12 37.85 -68.98
N ALA A 291 7.09 38.57 -68.40
CA ALA A 291 7.81 39.63 -69.02
C ALA A 291 8.55 39.17 -70.30
N LYS A 292 9.16 38.01 -70.24
CA LYS A 292 9.87 37.40 -71.41
C LYS A 292 8.89 37.02 -72.48
N ASN A 293 7.74 36.44 -72.16
CA ASN A 293 6.71 36.12 -73.18
C ASN A 293 6.09 37.37 -73.78
N MET A 294 5.85 38.43 -73.03
CA MET A 294 5.34 39.69 -73.52
C MET A 294 6.35 40.39 -74.42
N LYS A 295 7.65 40.39 -74.10
CA LYS A 295 8.75 40.89 -74.86
C LYS A 295 8.87 40.17 -76.22
N THR A 296 8.80 38.83 -76.26
CA THR A 296 8.84 38.00 -77.47
C THR A 296 7.65 38.30 -78.39
N ASN A 297 6.51 38.65 -77.85
CA ASN A 297 5.28 39.02 -78.57
C ASN A 297 5.28 40.48 -79.02
N GLY A 298 6.37 41.24 -78.86
CA GLY A 298 6.49 42.59 -79.35
C GLY A 298 5.76 43.67 -78.58
N ILE A 299 5.39 43.41 -77.34
CA ILE A 299 4.73 44.39 -76.44
C ILE A 299 5.74 45.47 -76.05
N GLU A 300 5.29 46.70 -75.91
CA GLU A 300 6.17 47.82 -75.57
C GLU A 300 6.68 47.66 -74.09
N LEU A 301 7.99 47.99 -73.90
CA LEU A 301 8.65 47.81 -72.57
C LEU A 301 7.95 48.56 -71.43
N SER A 302 7.32 49.69 -71.72
CA SER A 302 6.53 50.42 -70.71
C SER A 302 5.34 49.63 -70.23
N VAL A 303 4.62 48.93 -71.11
CA VAL A 303 3.43 48.14 -70.77
C VAL A 303 3.88 46.85 -70.04
N ILE A 304 5.01 46.25 -70.42
CA ILE A 304 5.55 45.06 -69.70
C ILE A 304 5.94 45.46 -68.25
N ALA A 305 6.58 46.63 -68.08
CA ALA A 305 6.96 47.12 -66.75
C ALA A 305 5.73 47.35 -65.86
N ASP A 306 4.67 47.96 -66.40
CA ASP A 306 3.44 48.21 -65.70
C ASP A 306 2.69 46.92 -65.26
N CYS A 307 2.74 45.90 -66.16
CA CYS A 307 2.07 44.61 -65.88
C CYS A 307 2.81 43.71 -64.90
N THR A 308 4.16 43.74 -64.95
CA THR A 308 4.98 42.76 -64.16
C THR A 308 5.64 43.42 -62.97
N GLY A 309 5.74 44.75 -62.92
CA GLY A 309 6.42 45.49 -61.83
C GLY A 309 7.97 45.38 -61.97
N LEU A 310 8.51 44.85 -63.06
CA LEU A 310 9.93 44.80 -63.31
C LEU A 310 10.41 46.11 -63.92
N SER A 311 11.65 46.50 -63.62
CA SER A 311 12.27 47.67 -64.27
C SER A 311 12.53 47.44 -65.78
N LYS A 312 12.64 48.52 -66.58
CA LYS A 312 12.92 48.42 -67.98
C LYS A 312 14.29 47.76 -68.28
N GLU A 313 15.24 47.98 -67.37
CA GLU A 313 16.58 47.36 -67.40
C GLU A 313 16.50 45.87 -67.19
N GLU A 314 15.72 45.41 -66.22
CA GLU A 314 15.48 43.99 -65.93
C GLU A 314 14.79 43.31 -67.14
N ILE A 315 13.77 43.96 -67.73
CA ILE A 315 13.04 43.40 -68.88
C ILE A 315 13.98 43.32 -70.14
N VAL A 316 14.87 44.27 -70.30
CA VAL A 316 15.85 44.23 -71.41
C VAL A 316 16.82 43.09 -71.26
N ALA A 317 17.21 42.75 -70.00
CA ALA A 317 18.13 41.67 -69.65
C ALA A 317 17.54 40.24 -69.78
N LEU A 318 16.17 40.12 -69.81
CA LEU A 318 15.46 38.87 -70.10
C LEU A 318 15.45 38.53 -71.59
#